data_351b0c3bf5790b7204668c3df87bcf6e
#
_entry.id   351b0c3bf5790b7204668c3df87bcf6e
#
_cell.length_a   1.000
_cell.length_b   1.000
_cell.length_c   1.000
_cell.angle_alpha   90.00
_cell.angle_beta   90.00
_cell.angle_gamma   90.00
#
_symmetry.space_group_name_H-M   'P 1'
#
loop_
_entity.id
_entity.type
_entity.pdbx_description
1 polymer ?
#
loop_
_entity_poly.entity_id
_entity_poly.type
_entity_poly.pdbx_seq_one_letter_code
_entity_poly.pdbx_strand_id
1 'polypeptide(L)'
;HPALALLAFIGGASAATGMVIVASVALSTMVSNDMLLPWLLRRTNAERPFEVFRHWMLSVRRVSIVIILLLAYVSYRLLGSTASLATIGQIAFAAVTQLAPAMLGALYWKQANRRGVFAGLAAGTFLWFYTLVLPIAAHSLGWSLDIFPGLAWLHGNPLGLPITPLTQGVVLSLAGNFTLFAWVSVLSRTRVSEHWQAGRFIGQETSQRASARS
;
A
#
# COMPACT_ATOMS: atom_id res chain seq x y z
N HIS A 1 22.30 -30.33 -10.70
CA HIS A 1 22.00 -30.84 -12.04
C HIS A 1 21.40 -29.72 -12.88
N PRO A 2 21.91 -29.43 -14.12
CA PRO A 2 21.43 -28.30 -14.93
C PRO A 2 19.94 -28.39 -15.26
N ALA A 3 19.39 -29.60 -15.38
CA ALA A 3 17.96 -29.80 -15.61
C ALA A 3 17.08 -29.32 -14.44
N LEU A 4 17.52 -29.52 -13.19
CA LEU A 4 16.79 -29.01 -12.01
C LEU A 4 16.82 -27.50 -11.93
N ALA A 5 17.96 -26.87 -12.27
CA ALA A 5 18.06 -25.41 -12.32
C ALA A 5 17.13 -24.82 -13.40
N LEU A 6 17.05 -25.44 -14.56
CA LEU A 6 16.14 -25.04 -15.63
C LEU A 6 14.67 -25.15 -15.22
N LEU A 7 14.29 -26.28 -14.58
CA LEU A 7 12.93 -26.49 -14.06
C LEU A 7 12.57 -25.44 -12.99
N ALA A 8 13.48 -25.16 -12.06
CA ALA A 8 13.29 -24.13 -11.04
C ALA A 8 13.13 -22.73 -11.65
N PHE A 9 13.92 -22.42 -12.67
CA PHE A 9 13.81 -21.13 -13.38
C PHE A 9 12.47 -21.00 -14.12
N ILE A 10 12.05 -22.01 -14.87
CA ILE A 10 10.77 -22.01 -15.59
C ILE A 10 9.60 -21.92 -14.60
N GLY A 11 9.64 -22.68 -13.50
CA GLY A 11 8.61 -22.61 -12.47
C GLY A 11 8.53 -21.26 -11.80
N GLY A 12 9.67 -20.66 -11.45
CA GLY A 12 9.75 -19.32 -10.87
C GLY A 12 9.25 -18.23 -11.82
N ALA A 13 9.66 -18.29 -13.10
CA ALA A 13 9.20 -17.36 -14.12
C ALA A 13 7.69 -17.46 -14.36
N SER A 14 7.15 -18.67 -14.39
CA SER A 14 5.71 -18.90 -14.54
C SER A 14 4.91 -18.34 -13.35
N ALA A 15 5.36 -18.62 -12.14
CA ALA A 15 4.73 -18.10 -10.91
C ALA A 15 4.77 -16.56 -10.86
N ALA A 16 5.92 -15.97 -11.16
CA ALA A 16 6.08 -14.52 -11.21
C ALA A 16 5.15 -13.86 -12.25
N THR A 17 5.06 -14.47 -13.45
CA THR A 17 4.16 -13.98 -14.50
C THR A 17 2.71 -14.03 -14.06
N GLY A 18 2.26 -15.13 -13.44
CA GLY A 18 0.91 -15.25 -12.90
C GLY A 18 0.60 -14.18 -11.87
N MET A 19 1.53 -13.93 -10.94
CA MET A 19 1.38 -12.90 -9.91
C MET A 19 1.28 -11.49 -10.51
N VAL A 20 2.11 -11.16 -11.50
CA VAL A 20 2.07 -9.86 -12.19
C VAL A 20 0.74 -9.65 -12.91
N ILE A 21 0.21 -10.67 -13.59
CA ILE A 21 -1.09 -10.61 -14.29
C ILE A 21 -2.20 -10.32 -13.28
N VAL A 22 -2.29 -11.11 -12.21
CA VAL A 22 -3.35 -10.95 -11.19
C VAL A 22 -3.26 -9.58 -10.52
N ALA A 23 -2.08 -9.15 -10.10
CA ALA A 23 -1.87 -7.84 -9.47
C ALA A 23 -2.23 -6.68 -10.43
N SER A 24 -1.81 -6.75 -11.68
CA SER A 24 -2.10 -5.71 -12.69
C SER A 24 -3.59 -5.59 -12.99
N VAL A 25 -4.29 -6.72 -13.10
CA VAL A 25 -5.75 -6.74 -13.35
C VAL A 25 -6.50 -6.22 -12.12
N ALA A 26 -6.14 -6.65 -10.91
CA ALA A 26 -6.76 -6.19 -9.68
C ALA A 26 -6.59 -4.68 -9.50
N LEU A 27 -5.37 -4.16 -9.63
CA LEU A 27 -5.06 -2.75 -9.49
C LEU A 27 -5.75 -1.90 -10.57
N SER A 28 -5.74 -2.36 -11.82
CA SER A 28 -6.44 -1.70 -12.93
C SER A 28 -7.95 -1.63 -12.68
N THR A 29 -8.53 -2.67 -12.07
CA THR A 29 -9.95 -2.70 -11.73
C THR A 29 -10.27 -1.70 -10.61
N MET A 30 -9.44 -1.62 -9.57
CA MET A 30 -9.57 -0.63 -8.50
C MET A 30 -9.48 0.81 -9.04
N VAL A 31 -8.47 1.10 -9.86
CA VAL A 31 -8.31 2.43 -10.46
C VAL A 31 -9.52 2.80 -11.33
N SER A 32 -10.03 1.86 -12.13
CA SER A 32 -11.20 2.10 -12.97
C SER A 32 -12.45 2.36 -12.16
N ASN A 33 -12.73 1.54 -11.12
CA ASN A 33 -13.99 1.59 -10.40
C ASN A 33 -14.01 2.68 -9.32
N ASP A 34 -12.90 2.87 -8.59
CA ASP A 34 -12.89 3.73 -7.40
C ASP A 34 -12.45 5.16 -7.71
N MET A 35 -11.62 5.36 -8.73
CA MET A 35 -11.12 6.69 -9.10
C MET A 35 -11.81 7.25 -10.35
N LEU A 36 -11.85 6.47 -11.44
CA LEU A 36 -12.27 6.98 -12.74
C LEU A 36 -13.78 6.99 -12.90
N LEU A 37 -14.48 5.96 -12.44
CA LEU A 37 -15.92 5.88 -12.54
C LEU A 37 -16.65 7.02 -11.79
N PRO A 38 -16.34 7.34 -10.51
CA PRO A 38 -16.95 8.48 -9.82
C PRO A 38 -16.62 9.83 -10.46
N TRP A 39 -15.40 9.99 -10.97
CA TRP A 39 -14.98 11.21 -11.65
C TRP A 39 -15.70 11.41 -12.98
N LEU A 40 -15.88 10.32 -13.73
CA LEU A 40 -16.59 10.34 -15.00
C LEU A 40 -18.09 10.64 -14.82
N LEU A 41 -18.74 9.97 -13.85
CA LEU A 41 -20.17 10.17 -13.54
C LEU A 41 -20.46 11.62 -13.12
N ARG A 42 -19.48 12.30 -12.50
CA ARG A 42 -19.62 13.72 -12.17
C ARG A 42 -19.49 14.66 -13.35
N ARG A 43 -18.83 14.24 -14.44
CA ARG A 43 -18.56 15.08 -15.62
C ARG A 43 -19.51 14.81 -16.79
N THR A 44 -20.12 13.65 -16.86
CA THR A 44 -21.03 13.28 -17.96
C THR A 44 -22.47 13.33 -17.48
N ASN A 45 -23.29 14.15 -18.16
CA ASN A 45 -24.75 14.03 -18.08
C ASN A 45 -25.12 12.60 -18.52
N ALA A 46 -26.05 12.00 -17.78
CA ALA A 46 -26.42 10.56 -17.79
C ALA A 46 -26.98 9.98 -19.14
N GLU A 47 -26.80 10.66 -20.26
CA GLU A 47 -27.43 10.31 -21.55
C GLU A 47 -26.53 9.55 -22.53
N ARG A 48 -25.35 9.10 -22.12
CA ARG A 48 -24.48 8.35 -23.06
C ARG A 48 -24.92 6.89 -23.19
N PRO A 49 -24.97 6.33 -24.43
CA PRO A 49 -25.28 4.93 -24.66
C PRO A 49 -24.32 4.01 -23.88
N PHE A 50 -24.86 2.97 -23.24
CA PHE A 50 -24.12 1.99 -22.44
C PHE A 50 -22.93 1.37 -23.17
N GLU A 51 -23.02 1.20 -24.49
CA GLU A 51 -21.95 0.66 -25.34
C GLU A 51 -20.70 1.54 -25.36
N VAL A 52 -20.85 2.87 -25.46
CA VAL A 52 -19.74 3.82 -25.44
C VAL A 52 -19.03 3.81 -24.10
N PHE A 53 -19.81 3.70 -23.02
CA PHE A 53 -19.28 3.61 -21.66
C PHE A 53 -18.46 2.32 -21.46
N ARG A 54 -18.94 1.19 -21.94
CA ARG A 54 -18.23 -0.10 -21.86
C ARG A 54 -16.88 -0.07 -22.58
N HIS A 55 -16.85 0.42 -23.81
CA HIS A 55 -15.60 0.54 -24.58
C HIS A 55 -14.59 1.45 -23.91
N TRP A 56 -15.05 2.56 -23.35
CA TRP A 56 -14.19 3.48 -22.62
C TRP A 56 -13.60 2.85 -21.34
N MET A 57 -14.41 2.13 -20.57
CA MET A 57 -13.94 1.40 -19.37
C MET A 57 -12.86 0.36 -19.71
N LEU A 58 -13.03 -0.37 -20.79
CA LEU A 58 -12.03 -1.34 -21.26
C LEU A 58 -10.73 -0.65 -21.68
N SER A 59 -10.81 0.47 -22.37
CA SER A 59 -9.64 1.26 -22.77
C SER A 59 -8.89 1.79 -21.56
N VAL A 60 -9.60 2.31 -20.57
CA VAL A 60 -9.01 2.78 -19.32
C VAL A 60 -8.28 1.64 -18.59
N ARG A 61 -8.88 0.46 -18.49
CA ARG A 61 -8.22 -0.71 -17.89
C ARG A 61 -6.92 -1.06 -18.62
N ARG A 62 -6.93 -1.10 -19.94
CA ARG A 62 -5.73 -1.40 -20.76
C ARG A 62 -4.64 -0.37 -20.53
N VAL A 63 -4.98 0.91 -20.57
CA VAL A 63 -4.03 2.00 -20.32
C VAL A 63 -3.46 1.92 -18.88
N SER A 64 -4.30 1.66 -17.89
CA SER A 64 -3.86 1.47 -16.50
C SER A 64 -2.87 0.32 -16.36
N ILE A 65 -3.11 -0.82 -17.01
CA ILE A 65 -2.18 -1.96 -16.99
C ILE A 65 -0.83 -1.56 -17.61
N VAL A 66 -0.85 -0.88 -18.76
CA VAL A 66 0.39 -0.42 -19.42
C VAL A 66 1.16 0.55 -18.51
N ILE A 67 0.48 1.51 -17.89
CA ILE A 67 1.10 2.45 -16.96
C ILE A 67 1.73 1.72 -15.76
N ILE A 68 1.02 0.75 -15.18
CA ILE A 68 1.52 -0.05 -14.05
C ILE A 68 2.78 -0.82 -14.44
N LEU A 69 2.78 -1.47 -15.61
CA LEU A 69 3.94 -2.21 -16.11
C LEU A 69 5.13 -1.28 -16.42
N LEU A 70 4.88 -0.10 -16.99
CA LEU A 70 5.91 0.90 -17.21
C LEU A 70 6.51 1.40 -15.90
N LEU A 71 5.67 1.69 -14.89
CA LEU A 71 6.14 2.07 -13.56
C LEU A 71 6.97 0.96 -12.91
N ALA A 72 6.55 -0.30 -13.04
CA ALA A 72 7.30 -1.45 -12.55
C ALA A 72 8.67 -1.57 -13.25
N TYR A 73 8.71 -1.37 -14.57
CA TYR A 73 9.96 -1.37 -15.33
C TYR A 73 10.89 -0.23 -14.93
N VAL A 74 10.37 0.98 -14.79
CA VAL A 74 11.15 2.14 -14.31
C VAL A 74 11.69 1.88 -12.91
N SER A 75 10.87 1.35 -12.01
CA SER A 75 11.30 0.97 -10.65
C SER A 75 12.41 -0.07 -10.68
N TYR A 76 12.30 -1.07 -11.56
CA TYR A 76 13.35 -2.07 -11.75
C TYR A 76 14.66 -1.43 -12.26
N ARG A 77 14.57 -0.50 -13.22
CA ARG A 77 15.76 0.20 -13.73
C ARG A 77 16.45 1.06 -12.69
N LEU A 78 15.68 1.66 -11.79
CA LEU A 78 16.21 2.52 -10.71
C LEU A 78 16.78 1.71 -9.53
N LEU A 79 16.15 0.59 -9.17
CA LEU A 79 16.46 -0.16 -7.96
C LEU A 79 17.20 -1.48 -8.22
N GLY A 80 17.06 -2.05 -9.40
CA GLY A 80 17.51 -3.41 -9.70
C GLY A 80 19.03 -3.57 -9.86
N SER A 81 19.79 -2.48 -10.01
CA SER A 81 21.25 -2.52 -10.12
C SER A 81 21.96 -2.61 -8.77
N THR A 82 21.29 -2.25 -7.68
CA THR A 82 21.91 -2.08 -6.35
C THR A 82 21.31 -2.96 -5.27
N ALA A 83 20.07 -3.43 -5.43
CA ALA A 83 19.37 -4.24 -4.45
C ALA A 83 19.09 -5.66 -4.97
N SER A 84 19.17 -6.65 -4.07
CA SER A 84 18.72 -8.01 -4.40
C SER A 84 17.21 -8.07 -4.63
N LEU A 85 16.75 -9.04 -5.44
CA LEU A 85 15.30 -9.26 -5.64
C LEU A 85 14.56 -9.49 -4.32
N ALA A 86 15.19 -10.17 -3.37
CA ALA A 86 14.66 -10.41 -2.04
C ALA A 86 14.45 -9.09 -1.28
N THR A 87 15.42 -8.18 -1.33
CA THR A 87 15.32 -6.86 -0.69
C THR A 87 14.18 -6.03 -1.29
N ILE A 88 14.04 -6.02 -2.62
CA ILE A 88 12.94 -5.31 -3.31
C ILE A 88 11.59 -5.90 -2.87
N GLY A 89 11.48 -7.22 -2.78
CA GLY A 89 10.29 -7.90 -2.29
C GLY A 89 9.94 -7.51 -0.85
N GLN A 90 10.92 -7.49 0.05
CA GLN A 90 10.72 -7.09 1.46
C GLN A 90 10.25 -5.63 1.58
N ILE A 91 10.80 -4.72 0.78
CA ILE A 91 10.38 -3.31 0.75
C ILE A 91 8.94 -3.18 0.24
N ALA A 92 8.55 -3.95 -0.78
CA ALA A 92 7.18 -3.97 -1.28
C ALA A 92 6.20 -4.50 -0.24
N PHE A 93 6.53 -5.58 0.47
CA PHE A 93 5.72 -6.09 1.59
C PHE A 93 5.60 -5.08 2.73
N ALA A 94 6.68 -4.36 3.05
CA ALA A 94 6.65 -3.29 4.04
C ALA A 94 5.68 -2.16 3.65
N ALA A 95 5.55 -1.84 2.36
CA ALA A 95 4.55 -0.88 1.87
C ALA A 95 3.12 -1.37 2.12
N VAL A 96 2.83 -2.63 1.81
CA VAL A 96 1.49 -3.22 2.05
C VAL A 96 1.16 -3.24 3.55
N THR A 97 2.16 -3.52 4.39
CA THR A 97 1.98 -3.54 5.86
C THR A 97 1.57 -2.17 6.42
N GLN A 98 1.80 -1.06 5.71
CA GLN A 98 1.29 0.26 6.12
C GLN A 98 -0.25 0.34 6.19
N LEU A 99 -0.97 -0.58 5.57
CA LEU A 99 -2.43 -0.67 5.68
C LEU A 99 -2.89 -1.32 7.00
N ALA A 100 -2.02 -2.08 7.66
CA ALA A 100 -2.37 -2.86 8.86
C ALA A 100 -2.94 -1.99 10.00
N PRO A 101 -2.36 -0.83 10.39
CA PRO A 101 -2.92 0.00 11.44
C PRO A 101 -4.34 0.48 11.14
N ALA A 102 -4.62 0.84 9.89
CA ALA A 102 -5.94 1.29 9.46
C ALA A 102 -6.96 0.14 9.49
N MET A 103 -6.58 -1.06 9.04
CA MET A 103 -7.45 -2.25 9.07
C MET A 103 -7.76 -2.68 10.50
N LEU A 104 -6.75 -2.77 11.36
CA LEU A 104 -6.93 -3.10 12.77
C LEU A 104 -7.78 -2.05 13.49
N GLY A 105 -7.55 -0.77 13.22
CA GLY A 105 -8.35 0.31 13.77
C GLY A 105 -9.81 0.24 13.34
N ALA A 106 -10.08 -0.06 12.07
CA ALA A 106 -11.44 -0.20 11.56
C ALA A 106 -12.21 -1.38 12.21
N LEU A 107 -11.50 -2.46 12.57
CA LEU A 107 -12.11 -3.66 13.17
C LEU A 107 -12.31 -3.54 14.69
N TYR A 108 -11.34 -2.96 15.39
CA TYR A 108 -11.31 -3.02 16.86
C TYR A 108 -11.51 -1.68 17.55
N TRP A 109 -11.33 -0.56 16.85
CA TRP A 109 -11.33 0.75 17.49
C TRP A 109 -12.49 1.65 17.04
N LYS A 110 -13.47 1.82 17.92
CA LYS A 110 -14.70 2.60 17.66
C LYS A 110 -14.46 4.10 17.37
N GLN A 111 -13.32 4.65 17.81
CA GLN A 111 -12.97 6.05 17.61
C GLN A 111 -12.13 6.27 16.34
N ALA A 112 -11.78 5.19 15.61
CA ALA A 112 -11.08 5.30 14.35
C ALA A 112 -11.93 6.14 13.36
N ASN A 113 -11.32 7.16 12.79
CA ASN A 113 -12.00 8.03 11.86
C ASN A 113 -11.23 8.15 10.54
N ARG A 114 -11.94 8.56 9.49
CA ARG A 114 -11.38 8.71 8.15
C ARG A 114 -10.14 9.62 8.12
N ARG A 115 -10.14 10.72 8.89
CA ARG A 115 -9.01 11.66 8.93
C ARG A 115 -7.77 11.03 9.53
N GLY A 116 -7.94 10.24 10.62
CA GLY A 116 -6.84 9.49 11.23
C GLY A 116 -6.24 8.48 10.28
N VAL A 117 -7.07 7.70 9.57
CA VAL A 117 -6.60 6.73 8.56
C VAL A 117 -5.77 7.41 7.48
N PHE A 118 -6.25 8.52 6.91
CA PHE A 118 -5.50 9.25 5.89
C PHE A 118 -4.19 9.83 6.41
N ALA A 119 -4.20 10.41 7.62
CA ALA A 119 -2.99 10.97 8.21
C ALA A 119 -1.94 9.90 8.53
N GLY A 120 -2.37 8.78 9.14
CA GLY A 120 -1.50 7.64 9.44
C GLY A 120 -0.91 7.03 8.18
N LEU A 121 -1.76 6.74 7.18
CA LEU A 121 -1.31 6.16 5.92
C LEU A 121 -0.36 7.08 5.16
N ALA A 122 -0.65 8.38 5.09
CA ALA A 122 0.22 9.36 4.44
C ALA A 122 1.59 9.44 5.12
N ALA A 123 1.61 9.51 6.46
CA ALA A 123 2.85 9.56 7.22
C ALA A 123 3.64 8.25 7.14
N GLY A 124 2.97 7.11 7.27
CA GLY A 124 3.60 5.80 7.15
C GLY A 124 4.20 5.58 5.77
N THR A 125 3.47 5.93 4.71
CA THR A 125 3.96 5.85 3.32
C THR A 125 5.13 6.81 3.08
N PHE A 126 5.07 8.03 3.61
CA PHE A 126 6.17 8.98 3.51
C PHE A 126 7.43 8.48 4.22
N LEU A 127 7.30 8.00 5.47
CA LEU A 127 8.41 7.43 6.22
C LEU A 127 8.96 6.17 5.54
N TRP A 128 8.09 5.28 5.05
CA TRP A 128 8.50 4.10 4.29
C TRP A 128 9.31 4.49 3.05
N PHE A 129 8.83 5.45 2.27
CA PHE A 129 9.55 5.93 1.08
C PHE A 129 10.89 6.54 1.46
N TYR A 130 10.92 7.40 2.49
CA TYR A 130 12.11 8.08 2.96
C TYR A 130 13.17 7.15 3.53
N THR A 131 12.76 6.13 4.30
CA THR A 131 13.69 5.24 5.03
C THR A 131 14.12 4.02 4.21
N LEU A 132 13.31 3.55 3.28
CA LEU A 132 13.56 2.30 2.56
C LEU A 132 13.82 2.51 1.06
N VAL A 133 13.00 3.31 0.39
CA VAL A 133 13.14 3.50 -1.08
C VAL A 133 14.24 4.49 -1.41
N LEU A 134 14.26 5.63 -0.72
CA LEU A 134 15.17 6.72 -1.00
C LEU A 134 16.65 6.33 -0.86
N PRO A 135 17.10 5.55 0.15
CA PRO A 135 18.51 5.14 0.25
C PRO A 135 18.96 4.29 -0.92
N ILE A 136 18.12 3.37 -1.38
CA ILE A 136 18.44 2.50 -2.51
C ILE A 136 18.48 3.30 -3.82
N ALA A 137 17.51 4.19 -4.00
CA ALA A 137 17.46 5.08 -5.15
C ALA A 137 18.68 6.05 -5.17
N ALA A 138 19.02 6.64 -4.03
CA ALA A 138 20.19 7.52 -3.90
C ALA A 138 21.48 6.77 -4.25
N HIS A 139 21.64 5.54 -3.74
CA HIS A 139 22.81 4.72 -4.04
C HIS A 139 22.89 4.35 -5.53
N SER A 140 21.77 4.05 -6.18
CA SER A 140 21.71 3.75 -7.61
C SER A 140 22.03 4.96 -8.49
N LEU A 141 21.69 6.17 -8.01
CA LEU A 141 21.96 7.45 -8.70
C LEU A 141 23.31 8.07 -8.33
N GLY A 142 24.11 7.42 -7.47
CA GLY A 142 25.40 7.92 -7.01
C GLY A 142 25.32 9.13 -6.08
N TRP A 143 24.16 9.34 -5.43
CA TRP A 143 23.97 10.43 -4.46
C TRP A 143 24.48 10.01 -3.09
N SER A 144 25.16 10.93 -2.38
CA SER A 144 25.55 10.69 -1.00
C SER A 144 24.34 10.79 -0.06
N LEU A 145 24.23 9.85 0.89
CA LEU A 145 23.14 9.81 1.88
C LEU A 145 23.18 11.01 2.85
N ASP A 146 24.33 11.67 2.95
CA ASP A 146 24.53 12.84 3.82
C ASP A 146 23.69 14.06 3.41
N ILE A 147 23.22 14.08 2.16
CA ILE A 147 22.33 15.15 1.65
C ILE A 147 20.96 15.10 2.34
N PHE A 148 20.56 13.93 2.85
CA PHE A 148 19.25 13.73 3.44
C PHE A 148 19.32 13.74 4.97
N PRO A 149 18.73 14.76 5.64
CA PRO A 149 18.76 14.89 7.09
C PRO A 149 18.18 13.66 7.80
N GLY A 150 18.91 13.10 8.74
CA GLY A 150 18.47 11.96 9.54
C GLY A 150 18.59 10.59 8.87
N LEU A 151 18.85 10.49 7.58
CA LEU A 151 18.99 9.22 6.88
C LEU A 151 20.32 8.53 7.25
N ALA A 152 21.41 9.30 7.30
CA ALA A 152 22.72 8.82 7.77
C ALA A 152 22.65 8.36 9.23
N TRP A 153 21.91 9.13 10.09
CA TRP A 153 21.68 8.74 11.47
C TRP A 153 20.92 7.41 11.59
N LEU A 154 19.89 7.21 10.80
CA LEU A 154 19.09 5.98 10.79
C LEU A 154 19.90 4.75 10.36
N HIS A 155 20.79 4.90 9.36
CA HIS A 155 21.66 3.82 8.90
C HIS A 155 22.84 3.55 9.85
N GLY A 156 23.22 4.53 10.67
CA GLY A 156 24.25 4.42 11.70
C GLY A 156 23.85 3.61 12.94
N ASN A 157 22.68 2.97 12.93
CA ASN A 157 22.16 2.18 14.04
C ASN A 157 22.04 2.98 15.36
N PRO A 158 21.23 4.06 15.40
CA PRO A 158 21.13 4.97 16.54
C PRO A 158 20.61 4.31 17.81
N LEU A 159 19.90 3.19 17.68
CA LEU A 159 19.31 2.46 18.82
C LEU A 159 20.24 1.39 19.36
N GLY A 160 21.41 1.15 18.75
CA GLY A 160 22.35 0.10 19.16
C GLY A 160 21.78 -1.33 19.12
N LEU A 161 20.65 -1.52 18.43
CA LEU A 161 19.98 -2.80 18.34
C LEU A 161 20.62 -3.64 17.22
N PRO A 162 20.76 -4.97 17.41
CA PRO A 162 21.30 -5.86 16.38
C PRO A 162 20.28 -6.15 15.27
N ILE A 163 19.68 -5.11 14.69
CA ILE A 163 18.67 -5.18 13.63
C ILE A 163 19.17 -4.51 12.36
N THR A 164 18.75 -5.05 11.23
CA THR A 164 19.16 -4.50 9.92
C THR A 164 18.54 -3.12 9.67
N PRO A 165 19.18 -2.23 8.92
CA PRO A 165 18.62 -0.93 8.54
C PRO A 165 17.25 -1.03 7.92
N LEU A 166 16.98 -2.09 7.16
CA LEU A 166 15.68 -2.39 6.56
C LEU A 166 14.61 -2.60 7.65
N THR A 167 14.91 -3.43 8.65
CA THR A 167 13.98 -3.68 9.78
C THR A 167 13.71 -2.41 10.58
N GLN A 168 14.74 -1.60 10.82
CA GLN A 168 14.58 -0.30 11.49
C GLN A 168 13.66 0.63 10.71
N GLY A 169 13.82 0.74 9.39
CA GLY A 169 12.97 1.54 8.54
C GLY A 169 11.51 1.08 8.55
N VAL A 170 11.27 -0.23 8.52
CA VAL A 170 9.92 -0.82 8.60
C VAL A 170 9.27 -0.51 9.95
N VAL A 171 9.98 -0.74 11.05
CA VAL A 171 9.45 -0.47 12.40
C VAL A 171 9.16 1.01 12.59
N LEU A 172 10.05 1.89 12.15
CA LEU A 172 9.87 3.34 12.26
C LEU A 172 8.68 3.83 11.44
N SER A 173 8.53 3.35 10.21
CA SER A 173 7.41 3.74 9.34
C SER A 173 6.06 3.25 9.87
N LEU A 174 6.00 2.03 10.42
CA LEU A 174 4.81 1.50 11.06
C LEU A 174 4.47 2.22 12.36
N ALA A 175 5.47 2.49 13.20
CA ALA A 175 5.28 3.24 14.44
C ALA A 175 4.78 4.67 14.16
N GLY A 176 5.36 5.36 13.17
CA GLY A 176 4.91 6.67 12.73
C GLY A 176 3.48 6.66 12.18
N ASN A 177 3.14 5.65 11.38
CA ASN A 177 1.78 5.44 10.88
C ASN A 177 0.80 5.26 12.04
N PHE A 178 1.07 4.31 12.94
CA PHE A 178 0.19 4.00 14.06
C PHE A 178 0.02 5.20 15.01
N THR A 179 1.10 5.89 15.36
CA THR A 179 1.04 7.05 16.25
C THR A 179 0.24 8.20 15.67
N LEU A 180 0.46 8.56 14.40
CA LEU A 180 -0.32 9.61 13.74
C LEU A 180 -1.76 9.19 13.48
N PHE A 181 -2.01 7.95 13.10
CA PHE A 181 -3.36 7.41 13.01
C PHE A 181 -4.09 7.54 14.36
N ALA A 182 -3.47 7.09 15.46
CA ALA A 182 -4.05 7.15 16.78
C ALA A 182 -4.27 8.61 17.25
N TRP A 183 -3.26 9.44 17.10
CA TRP A 183 -3.32 10.83 17.52
C TRP A 183 -4.42 11.61 16.79
N VAL A 184 -4.42 11.56 15.45
CA VAL A 184 -5.42 12.28 14.66
C VAL A 184 -6.82 11.71 14.89
N SER A 185 -6.95 10.40 15.10
CA SER A 185 -8.27 9.79 15.42
C SER A 185 -8.81 10.27 16.75
N VAL A 186 -7.98 10.42 17.77
CA VAL A 186 -8.39 10.91 19.10
C VAL A 186 -8.71 12.41 19.06
N LEU A 187 -7.89 13.22 18.38
CA LEU A 187 -8.10 14.67 18.30
C LEU A 187 -9.24 15.09 17.36
N SER A 188 -9.54 14.29 16.34
CA SER A 188 -10.60 14.60 15.37
C SER A 188 -11.94 14.13 15.91
N ARG A 189 -12.90 15.06 16.05
CA ARG A 189 -14.28 14.70 16.37
C ARG A 189 -14.84 13.81 15.26
N THR A 190 -15.25 12.59 15.62
CA THR A 190 -15.97 11.68 14.72
C THR A 190 -17.28 12.33 14.28
N ARG A 191 -17.58 12.28 12.99
CA ARG A 191 -18.90 12.69 12.50
C ARG A 191 -19.95 11.73 13.05
N VAL A 192 -21.12 12.24 13.42
CA VAL A 192 -22.26 11.45 13.95
C VAL A 192 -22.61 10.27 13.03
N SER A 193 -22.47 10.44 11.71
CA SER A 193 -22.67 9.38 10.71
C SER A 193 -21.66 8.23 10.80
N GLU A 194 -20.41 8.52 11.14
CA GLU A 194 -19.35 7.49 11.29
C GLU A 194 -19.57 6.67 12.57
N HIS A 195 -20.05 7.32 13.62
CA HIS A 195 -20.41 6.66 14.89
C HIS A 195 -21.58 5.70 14.74
N TRP A 196 -22.58 6.09 13.94
CA TRP A 196 -23.73 5.24 13.63
C TRP A 196 -23.35 4.00 12.80
N GLN A 197 -22.48 4.17 11.84
CA GLN A 197 -21.98 3.05 11.02
C GLN A 197 -21.13 2.08 11.85
N ALA A 198 -20.19 2.59 12.66
CA ALA A 198 -19.38 1.76 13.55
C ALA A 198 -20.22 0.98 14.57
N GLY A 199 -21.28 1.59 15.12
CA GLY A 199 -22.23 0.93 16.01
C GLY A 199 -22.98 -0.25 15.37
N ARG A 200 -23.32 -0.15 14.08
CA ARG A 200 -23.98 -1.24 13.34
C ARG A 200 -23.06 -2.45 13.13
N PHE A 201 -21.79 -2.24 12.79
CA PHE A 201 -20.86 -3.35 12.54
C PHE A 201 -20.45 -4.08 13.83
N ILE A 202 -20.20 -3.33 14.91
CA ILE A 202 -19.74 -3.91 16.18
C ILE A 202 -20.92 -4.39 17.07
N GLY A 203 -22.12 -3.82 16.90
CA GLY A 203 -23.31 -4.17 17.67
C GLY A 203 -24.08 -5.41 17.17
N GLN A 204 -23.93 -5.78 15.90
CA GLN A 204 -24.61 -6.96 15.34
C GLN A 204 -24.06 -8.29 15.87
N GLU A 205 -22.79 -8.38 16.18
CA GLU A 205 -22.21 -9.59 16.78
C GLU A 205 -22.74 -9.87 18.20
N THR A 206 -23.01 -8.84 18.98
CA THR A 206 -23.54 -9.00 20.35
C THR A 206 -25.00 -9.44 20.34
N SER A 207 -25.81 -8.98 19.40
CA SER A 207 -27.22 -9.38 19.29
C SER A 207 -27.39 -10.80 18.73
N GLN A 208 -26.57 -11.22 17.78
CA GLN A 208 -26.56 -12.59 17.26
C GLN A 208 -26.09 -13.61 18.31
N ARG A 209 -25.09 -13.28 19.13
CA ARG A 209 -24.66 -14.14 20.25
C ARG A 209 -25.69 -14.23 21.39
N ALA A 210 -26.50 -13.20 21.59
CA ALA A 210 -27.59 -13.22 22.56
C ALA A 210 -28.77 -14.07 22.09
N SER A 211 -29.14 -14.00 20.79
CA SER A 211 -30.21 -14.82 20.21
C SER A 211 -29.85 -16.30 20.02
N ALA A 212 -28.56 -16.61 19.92
CA ALA A 212 -28.09 -18.01 19.82
C ALA A 212 -27.97 -18.72 21.20
N ARG A 213 -28.18 -18.00 22.30
CA ARG A 213 -28.17 -18.53 23.67
C ARG A 213 -29.56 -18.62 24.31
N SER A 214 -30.60 -18.12 23.66
CA SER A 214 -31.99 -18.28 24.00
C SER A 214 -32.64 -19.43 23.23
#